data_5c41d414e5848a6719ba71ba6a3fedfa
#
_entry.id   5c41d414e5848a6719ba71ba6a3fedfa
#
_cell.length_a   1.000
_cell.length_b   1.000
_cell.length_c   1.000
_cell.angle_alpha   90.00
_cell.angle_beta   90.00
_cell.angle_gamma   90.00
#
_symmetry.space_group_name_H-M   'P 1'
#
loop_
_entity.id
_entity.type
_entity.pdbx_description
1 polymer ?
#
loop_
_entity_poly.entity_id
_entity_poly.type
_entity_poly.pdbx_seq_one_letter_code
_entity_poly.pdbx_strand_id
1 'polypeptide(L)'
;MALTKVDISLVDNATGFTIVTKIVTVAASKYVIDGVSQDTLTLTEGYTYKFDTSHTTNATHHFKFSTTSDGTHGSGVDYTTGVTYNGTSGSAGAYTQIVVAASAPTLYYWCHHHASMGGTANTPAAVIANKLLAYDGSGNIPIVDGSQLTNVATGITNSTSDPTISTNPSGGVGTQWNNKTSGEVYICTDATAGENVWTNVGAGTGDVKPPNWFGVRGLTSGGSTPTVDIIDYITIATTGNAIDFGNLIVARRSTAGTSSGNGGRAIFFGSYAGARPEAIDYVTIATPGNAADFGDLGDSYAFTQPGYGSNGTRGLIIGGEKLAGAGDYYSNVIQYVTIDTTGNGIDFGDMYDGGAGAAGALDGTYCRFAGAYHANPTNQTNTIESVTVATTGNAIDWADLTVAGTYPAVVSSEAGRGVFAGRFSPNHSTTIDYITIATQANAIDFGDTTITMGGGGGMQNATRGCFNIGLSGPPQTYRNEIDYITIATTGNSVDFGDLTAGRGYNGSASGD
;
A
#
# COMPACT_ATOMS: atom_id res chain seq x y z
N MET A 1 12.89 -14.04 30.44
CA MET A 1 14.27 -14.10 29.91
C MET A 1 14.88 -12.73 30.17
N ALA A 2 15.83 -12.65 31.08
CA ALA A 2 16.42 -11.38 31.51
C ALA A 2 17.35 -10.84 30.41
N LEU A 3 17.11 -9.62 29.95
CA LEU A 3 18.05 -8.88 29.09
C LEU A 3 19.34 -8.67 29.83
N THR A 4 20.42 -9.32 29.39
CA THR A 4 21.77 -9.05 29.83
C THR A 4 22.14 -7.62 29.44
N LYS A 5 22.61 -6.89 30.48
CA LYS A 5 23.07 -5.51 30.41
C LYS A 5 24.08 -5.34 29.27
N VAL A 6 23.72 -4.57 28.24
CA VAL A 6 24.68 -4.08 27.25
C VAL A 6 25.51 -3.01 27.96
N ASP A 7 26.81 -3.25 28.06
CA ASP A 7 27.74 -2.33 28.64
C ASP A 7 27.90 -1.10 27.72
N ILE A 8 27.28 0.03 28.09
CA ILE A 8 27.26 1.29 27.32
C ILE A 8 28.55 2.12 27.55
N SER A 9 29.59 1.52 28.10
CA SER A 9 30.88 2.23 28.33
C SER A 9 31.72 2.46 27.07
N LEU A 10 31.18 2.21 25.85
CA LEU A 10 31.91 2.20 24.58
C LEU A 10 31.61 3.39 23.66
N VAL A 11 30.99 4.46 24.14
CA VAL A 11 30.79 5.68 23.34
C VAL A 11 31.37 6.85 24.08
N ASP A 12 32.66 7.04 23.95
CA ASP A 12 33.24 8.33 24.24
C ASP A 12 33.38 9.14 22.95
N ASN A 13 32.72 10.27 23.01
CA ASN A 13 32.45 11.17 21.93
C ASN A 13 33.62 12.16 21.83
N ALA A 14 34.45 12.06 20.82
CA ALA A 14 35.11 13.18 20.16
C ALA A 14 36.29 12.80 19.23
N THR A 15 36.92 11.61 19.35
CA THR A 15 38.06 11.26 18.48
C THR A 15 38.06 9.85 17.90
N GLY A 16 37.00 9.11 18.05
CA GLY A 16 36.71 7.91 17.21
C GLY A 16 37.59 6.67 17.43
N PHE A 17 38.44 6.57 18.48
CA PHE A 17 39.29 5.40 18.70
C PHE A 17 39.13 4.83 20.11
N THR A 18 38.41 3.72 20.23
CA THR A 18 38.35 2.95 21.48
C THR A 18 39.68 2.21 21.67
N ILE A 19 40.42 2.53 22.77
CA ILE A 19 41.61 1.76 23.15
C ILE A 19 41.18 0.58 24.00
N VAL A 20 41.39 -0.62 23.50
CA VAL A 20 41.15 -1.86 24.26
C VAL A 20 42.42 -2.20 25.07
N THR A 21 42.35 -2.09 26.38
CA THR A 21 43.49 -2.45 27.24
C THR A 21 43.43 -3.92 27.62
N LYS A 22 44.57 -4.62 27.49
CA LYS A 22 44.82 -5.99 27.86
C LYS A 22 45.89 -6.07 28.90
N ILE A 23 45.66 -6.79 29.99
CA ILE A 23 46.65 -6.95 31.07
C ILE A 23 47.55 -8.13 30.71
N VAL A 24 48.89 -7.89 30.70
CA VAL A 24 49.89 -8.91 30.41
C VAL A 24 50.66 -9.24 31.69
N THR A 25 50.75 -10.53 31.97
CA THR A 25 51.61 -11.07 33.06
C THR A 25 52.39 -12.26 32.51
N VAL A 26 53.37 -12.73 33.29
CA VAL A 26 54.13 -13.95 32.94
C VAL A 26 53.97 -14.96 34.06
N ALA A 27 53.58 -16.21 33.67
CA ALA A 27 53.52 -17.36 34.55
C ALA A 27 54.01 -18.61 33.82
N ALA A 28 54.74 -19.49 34.49
CA ALA A 28 55.30 -20.71 33.92
C ALA A 28 56.02 -20.50 32.57
N SER A 29 56.76 -19.43 32.42
CA SER A 29 57.47 -19.01 31.21
C SER A 29 56.56 -18.78 30.01
N LYS A 30 55.32 -18.39 30.20
CA LYS A 30 54.35 -18.03 29.17
C LYS A 30 53.75 -16.67 29.46
N TYR A 31 53.36 -15.92 28.41
CA TYR A 31 52.51 -14.78 28.56
C TYR A 31 51.10 -15.23 28.93
N VAL A 32 50.54 -14.56 29.90
CA VAL A 32 49.16 -14.68 30.36
C VAL A 32 48.48 -13.36 30.11
N ILE A 33 47.51 -13.35 29.22
CA ILE A 33 46.79 -12.14 28.81
C ILE A 33 45.35 -12.22 29.35
N ASP A 34 44.95 -11.22 30.14
CA ASP A 34 43.68 -11.17 30.87
C ASP A 34 43.36 -12.48 31.62
N GLY A 35 44.41 -13.16 32.16
CA GLY A 35 44.29 -14.40 32.90
C GLY A 35 44.38 -15.67 32.06
N VAL A 36 44.48 -15.59 30.75
CA VAL A 36 44.57 -16.77 29.83
C VAL A 36 46.02 -16.94 29.35
N SER A 37 46.59 -18.14 29.59
CA SER A 37 47.96 -18.46 29.16
C SER A 37 48.03 -18.69 27.66
N GLN A 38 48.94 -18.02 26.97
CA GLN A 38 49.13 -18.06 25.52
C GLN A 38 47.83 -17.88 24.73
N ASP A 39 47.00 -16.90 25.18
CA ASP A 39 45.71 -16.61 24.57
C ASP A 39 45.79 -16.37 23.05
N THR A 40 44.82 -16.88 22.33
CA THR A 40 44.66 -16.56 20.90
C THR A 40 43.89 -15.25 20.78
N LEU A 41 44.58 -14.18 20.47
CA LEU A 41 44.03 -12.84 20.41
C LEU A 41 43.22 -12.63 19.11
N THR A 42 42.21 -11.80 19.21
CA THR A 42 41.49 -11.22 18.05
C THR A 42 41.70 -9.70 18.08
N LEU A 43 42.48 -9.21 17.13
CA LEU A 43 42.88 -7.79 17.03
C LEU A 43 42.20 -7.24 15.75
N THR A 44 41.02 -6.69 15.88
CA THR A 44 40.23 -6.20 14.73
C THR A 44 40.93 -5.01 14.07
N GLU A 45 41.01 -4.99 12.75
CA GLU A 45 41.55 -3.88 11.95
C GLU A 45 40.90 -2.53 12.33
N GLY A 46 41.68 -1.48 12.33
CA GLY A 46 41.24 -0.12 12.68
C GLY A 46 41.11 0.14 14.17
N TYR A 47 41.21 -0.87 15.05
CA TYR A 47 41.15 -0.70 16.50
C TYR A 47 42.52 -0.52 17.09
N THR A 48 42.58 0.13 18.28
CA THR A 48 43.79 0.28 19.08
C THR A 48 43.75 -0.65 20.27
N TYR A 49 44.76 -1.49 20.41
CA TYR A 49 44.96 -2.39 21.55
C TYR A 49 46.17 -2.00 22.30
N LYS A 50 46.03 -1.85 23.63
CA LYS A 50 47.12 -1.54 24.57
C LYS A 50 47.36 -2.74 25.47
N PHE A 51 48.53 -3.34 25.36
CA PHE A 51 48.99 -4.45 26.20
C PHE A 51 49.79 -3.87 27.37
N ASP A 52 49.18 -3.81 28.54
CA ASP A 52 49.79 -3.33 29.75
C ASP A 52 50.78 -4.36 30.27
N THR A 53 52.08 -4.03 30.17
CA THR A 53 53.20 -4.85 30.59
C THR A 53 53.84 -4.34 31.90
N SER A 54 53.12 -3.52 32.65
CA SER A 54 53.64 -2.89 33.89
C SER A 54 53.81 -3.86 35.03
N HIS A 55 53.13 -5.01 35.04
CA HIS A 55 53.25 -5.99 36.10
C HIS A 55 54.69 -6.52 36.22
N THR A 56 55.20 -6.65 37.42
CA THR A 56 56.60 -7.04 37.69
C THR A 56 57.03 -8.37 37.12
N THR A 57 56.08 -9.30 36.87
CA THR A 57 56.38 -10.57 36.18
C THR A 57 56.85 -10.39 34.75
N ASN A 58 56.58 -9.22 34.12
CA ASN A 58 57.09 -8.91 32.77
C ASN A 58 58.52 -8.35 32.78
N ALA A 59 59.19 -8.23 33.93
CA ALA A 59 60.61 -7.81 33.99
C ALA A 59 61.44 -8.74 33.09
N THR A 60 62.21 -8.16 32.16
CA THR A 60 62.98 -8.86 31.13
C THR A 60 62.15 -9.56 30.03
N HIS A 61 60.83 -9.41 30.04
CA HIS A 61 59.97 -10.01 29.01
C HIS A 61 59.33 -8.90 28.13
N HIS A 62 60.01 -8.56 27.02
CA HIS A 62 59.50 -7.53 26.09
C HIS A 62 58.46 -8.12 25.15
N PHE A 63 57.20 -7.64 25.29
CA PHE A 63 56.08 -8.08 24.47
C PHE A 63 56.13 -7.42 23.09
N LYS A 64 56.23 -8.19 22.06
CA LYS A 64 56.38 -7.76 20.65
C LYS A 64 55.45 -8.52 19.71
N PHE A 65 55.30 -8.01 18.49
CA PHE A 65 54.57 -8.65 17.42
C PHE A 65 55.50 -9.04 16.26
N SER A 66 55.13 -10.10 15.51
CA SER A 66 55.81 -10.59 14.33
C SER A 66 54.79 -11.24 13.38
N THR A 67 55.11 -11.36 12.11
CA THR A 67 54.36 -12.20 11.12
C THR A 67 54.78 -13.64 11.17
N THR A 68 55.83 -13.97 11.92
CA THR A 68 56.32 -15.34 12.11
C THR A 68 56.13 -15.78 13.54
N SER A 69 55.64 -16.99 13.75
CA SER A 69 55.51 -17.57 15.10
C SER A 69 56.82 -17.48 15.87
N ASP A 70 56.74 -17.05 17.12
CA ASP A 70 57.87 -16.84 18.01
C ASP A 70 58.89 -15.79 17.53
N GLY A 71 58.55 -14.93 16.60
CA GLY A 71 59.35 -13.79 16.16
C GLY A 71 60.76 -14.14 15.71
N THR A 72 61.78 -13.48 16.25
CA THR A 72 63.17 -13.74 15.85
C THR A 72 63.69 -15.09 16.31
N HIS A 73 63.08 -15.73 17.29
CA HIS A 73 63.39 -17.12 17.69
C HIS A 73 62.91 -18.12 16.61
N GLY A 74 61.85 -17.75 15.87
CA GLY A 74 61.36 -18.50 14.71
C GLY A 74 61.94 -18.04 13.36
N SER A 75 63.06 -17.32 13.37
CA SER A 75 63.71 -16.74 12.17
C SER A 75 62.86 -15.63 11.48
N GLY A 76 61.92 -15.04 12.17
CA GLY A 76 61.12 -13.88 11.73
C GLY A 76 61.75 -12.53 12.14
N VAL A 77 60.98 -11.49 11.88
CA VAL A 77 61.36 -10.09 12.26
C VAL A 77 60.19 -9.44 13.04
N ASP A 78 60.51 -8.36 13.74
CA ASP A 78 59.49 -7.55 14.43
C ASP A 78 58.46 -6.97 13.42
N TYR A 79 57.21 -7.08 13.76
CA TYR A 79 56.16 -6.31 13.12
C TYR A 79 56.02 -4.97 13.82
N THR A 80 56.26 -3.88 13.08
CA THR A 80 56.34 -2.52 13.65
C THR A 80 55.24 -1.60 13.13
N THR A 81 54.45 -2.01 12.12
CA THR A 81 53.39 -1.18 11.58
C THR A 81 52.31 -0.94 12.61
N GLY A 82 52.12 0.35 12.97
CA GLY A 82 51.17 0.76 14.00
C GLY A 82 51.55 0.39 15.45
N VAL A 83 52.72 -0.17 15.68
CA VAL A 83 53.19 -0.60 17.01
C VAL A 83 54.00 0.50 17.70
N THR A 84 53.70 0.74 18.97
CA THR A 84 54.39 1.69 19.85
C THR A 84 54.74 1.02 21.17
N TYR A 85 55.94 1.26 21.68
CA TYR A 85 56.41 0.75 22.95
C TYR A 85 56.58 1.92 23.95
N ASN A 86 56.15 1.72 25.18
CA ASN A 86 56.30 2.71 26.23
C ASN A 86 56.87 2.08 27.50
N GLY A 87 57.89 2.67 28.02
CA GLY A 87 58.53 2.24 29.25
C GLY A 87 59.30 0.93 29.15
N THR A 88 59.77 0.41 30.29
CA THR A 88 60.45 -0.88 30.40
C THR A 88 59.49 -1.92 30.95
N SER A 89 59.31 -3.04 30.28
CA SER A 89 58.44 -4.13 30.76
C SER A 89 58.72 -4.50 32.21
N GLY A 90 57.67 -4.66 33.00
CA GLY A 90 57.75 -4.86 34.44
C GLY A 90 57.82 -3.60 35.28
N SER A 91 57.86 -2.42 34.66
CA SER A 91 57.87 -1.12 35.35
C SER A 91 56.53 -0.42 35.22
N ALA A 92 56.16 0.39 36.20
CA ALA A 92 54.92 1.14 36.22
C ALA A 92 54.72 1.95 34.93
N GLY A 93 53.54 1.80 34.28
CA GLY A 93 53.18 2.50 33.06
C GLY A 93 53.74 1.90 31.76
N ALA A 94 54.46 0.78 31.82
CA ALA A 94 54.99 0.10 30.62
C ALA A 94 53.86 -0.56 29.82
N TYR A 95 53.90 -0.40 28.49
CA TYR A 95 52.96 -1.07 27.58
C TYR A 95 53.53 -1.24 26.18
N THR A 96 52.94 -2.18 25.45
CA THR A 96 53.01 -2.26 24.00
C THR A 96 51.64 -1.91 23.44
N GLN A 97 51.57 -1.00 22.49
CA GLN A 97 50.30 -0.62 21.83
C GLN A 97 50.40 -0.92 20.33
N ILE A 98 49.31 -1.38 19.75
CA ILE A 98 49.16 -1.56 18.31
C ILE A 98 47.87 -0.91 17.81
N VAL A 99 47.97 -0.07 16.76
CA VAL A 99 46.88 0.34 15.93
C VAL A 99 46.86 -0.64 14.77
N VAL A 100 45.84 -1.50 14.70
CA VAL A 100 45.82 -2.59 13.73
C VAL A 100 45.54 -2.01 12.33
N ALA A 101 46.53 -2.15 11.45
CA ALA A 101 46.42 -1.62 10.08
C ALA A 101 45.35 -2.36 9.26
N ALA A 102 44.77 -1.67 8.24
CA ALA A 102 43.95 -2.34 7.26
C ALA A 102 44.76 -3.44 6.52
N SER A 103 44.15 -4.61 6.33
CA SER A 103 44.76 -5.79 5.72
C SER A 103 46.01 -6.26 6.47
N ALA A 104 46.08 -6.05 7.80
CA ALA A 104 47.14 -6.61 8.62
C ALA A 104 47.15 -8.17 8.49
N PRO A 105 48.30 -8.80 8.28
CA PRO A 105 48.38 -10.26 8.26
C PRO A 105 48.14 -10.81 9.68
N THR A 106 47.87 -12.12 9.78
CA THR A 106 47.90 -12.80 11.08
C THR A 106 49.21 -12.50 11.78
N LEU A 107 49.16 -12.01 12.98
CA LEU A 107 50.32 -11.71 13.78
C LEU A 107 50.51 -12.74 14.89
N TYR A 108 51.74 -12.77 15.41
CA TYR A 108 52.11 -13.56 16.58
C TYR A 108 52.72 -12.61 17.58
N TYR A 109 52.25 -12.64 18.83
CA TYR A 109 52.92 -11.94 19.91
C TYR A 109 53.99 -12.86 20.54
N TRP A 110 55.12 -12.31 20.91
CA TRP A 110 56.27 -13.07 21.34
C TRP A 110 57.16 -12.27 22.31
N CYS A 111 58.05 -12.94 23.02
CA CYS A 111 59.00 -12.32 23.90
C CYS A 111 60.37 -12.13 23.25
N HIS A 112 60.89 -10.92 23.24
CA HIS A 112 62.20 -10.60 22.66
C HIS A 112 63.37 -11.47 23.21
N HIS A 113 63.30 -11.81 24.51
CA HIS A 113 64.43 -12.48 25.17
C HIS A 113 64.24 -14.00 25.32
N HIS A 114 63.05 -14.55 25.23
CA HIS A 114 62.76 -15.95 25.53
C HIS A 114 61.84 -16.54 24.48
N ALA A 115 62.23 -17.71 23.99
CA ALA A 115 61.43 -18.45 23.00
C ALA A 115 60.16 -19.05 23.61
N SER A 116 59.15 -19.31 22.74
CA SER A 116 57.92 -20.05 23.04
C SER A 116 57.03 -19.47 24.13
N MET A 117 57.10 -18.16 24.41
CA MET A 117 56.28 -17.49 25.40
C MET A 117 54.96 -16.96 24.88
N GLY A 118 54.87 -16.68 23.58
CA GLY A 118 53.76 -16.00 22.93
C GLY A 118 52.66 -16.90 22.37
N GLY A 119 51.78 -16.31 21.53
CA GLY A 119 50.66 -16.97 20.87
C GLY A 119 50.27 -16.25 19.59
N THR A 120 49.13 -16.67 19.03
CA THR A 120 48.59 -16.10 17.80
C THR A 120 47.73 -14.85 18.09
N ALA A 121 47.76 -13.90 17.17
CA ALA A 121 46.92 -12.73 17.15
C ALA A 121 46.28 -12.60 15.77
N ASN A 122 45.05 -13.06 15.63
CA ASN A 122 44.26 -12.92 14.43
C ASN A 122 43.84 -11.48 14.19
N THR A 123 43.90 -11.01 12.95
CA THR A 123 43.62 -9.62 12.57
C THR A 123 42.46 -9.55 11.60
N PRO A 124 41.23 -9.90 12.04
CA PRO A 124 40.07 -9.86 11.14
C PRO A 124 39.76 -8.41 10.76
N ALA A 125 39.22 -8.25 9.53
CA ALA A 125 38.66 -6.99 9.09
C ALA A 125 37.59 -6.51 10.08
N ALA A 126 37.47 -5.22 10.27
CA ALA A 126 36.42 -4.65 11.11
C ALA A 126 35.08 -4.98 10.48
N VAL A 127 34.27 -5.81 11.14
CA VAL A 127 32.87 -5.95 10.80
C VAL A 127 32.18 -4.68 11.27
N ILE A 128 31.85 -3.79 10.36
CA ILE A 128 31.09 -2.56 10.65
C ILE A 128 29.63 -2.94 10.87
N ALA A 129 29.33 -3.62 11.96
CA ALA A 129 27.97 -3.79 12.41
C ALA A 129 27.52 -2.46 13.05
N ASN A 130 26.51 -1.82 12.45
CA ASN A 130 25.84 -0.62 12.97
C ASN A 130 26.65 0.70 12.95
N LYS A 131 27.52 0.91 11.98
CA LYS A 131 28.03 2.25 11.76
C LYS A 131 26.94 3.06 11.04
N LEU A 132 26.31 4.00 11.76
CA LEU A 132 25.53 5.07 11.14
C LEU A 132 26.46 5.73 10.08
N LEU A 133 26.03 5.76 8.81
CA LEU A 133 26.83 6.35 7.74
C LEU A 133 27.11 7.82 8.09
N ALA A 134 28.34 8.10 8.50
CA ALA A 134 28.79 9.47 8.72
C ALA A 134 29.24 10.04 7.36
N TYR A 135 28.85 11.29 7.09
CA TYR A 135 29.37 12.03 5.94
C TYR A 135 30.90 12.16 6.05
N ASP A 136 31.60 12.07 4.94
CA ASP A 136 33.00 12.48 4.87
C ASP A 136 33.10 14.01 5.07
N GLY A 137 34.31 14.52 5.26
CA GLY A 137 34.54 15.96 5.46
C GLY A 137 34.10 16.84 4.28
N SER A 138 33.63 16.27 3.18
CA SER A 138 33.09 16.91 1.98
C SER A 138 31.58 16.75 1.85
N GLY A 139 30.91 16.11 2.83
CA GLY A 139 29.47 15.91 2.82
C GLY A 139 28.99 14.73 1.97
N ASN A 140 29.87 13.81 1.57
CA ASN A 140 29.49 12.62 0.85
C ASN A 140 29.39 11.42 1.79
N ILE A 141 28.43 10.53 1.54
CA ILE A 141 28.39 9.21 2.16
C ILE A 141 29.48 8.36 1.49
N PRO A 142 30.44 7.77 2.24
CA PRO A 142 31.40 6.86 1.64
C PRO A 142 30.69 5.77 0.81
N ILE A 143 31.19 5.48 -0.37
CA ILE A 143 30.66 4.37 -1.18
C ILE A 143 30.99 3.08 -0.42
N VAL A 144 29.99 2.56 0.29
CA VAL A 144 30.08 1.23 0.90
C VAL A 144 29.71 0.25 -0.18
N ASP A 145 30.60 -0.67 -0.50
CA ASP A 145 30.25 -1.80 -1.36
C ASP A 145 29.14 -2.61 -0.67
N GLY A 146 27.91 -2.50 -1.19
CA GLY A 146 26.74 -3.18 -0.64
C GLY A 146 26.79 -4.71 -0.74
N SER A 147 27.83 -5.29 -1.38
CA SER A 147 27.97 -6.75 -1.58
C SER A 147 28.13 -7.53 -0.28
N GLN A 148 28.46 -6.85 0.83
CA GLN A 148 28.64 -7.45 2.17
C GLN A 148 27.45 -7.24 3.11
N LEU A 149 26.42 -6.52 2.66
CA LEU A 149 25.21 -6.30 3.44
C LEU A 149 24.29 -7.51 3.29
N THR A 150 24.41 -8.51 4.17
CA THR A 150 23.42 -9.60 4.28
C THR A 150 22.22 -9.11 5.09
N ASN A 151 20.99 -9.35 4.60
CA ASN A 151 19.72 -8.90 5.17
C ASN A 151 19.40 -7.41 5.05
N VAL A 152 20.06 -6.65 4.21
CA VAL A 152 19.43 -5.48 3.64
C VAL A 152 18.47 -6.03 2.59
N ALA A 153 17.19 -5.75 2.79
CA ALA A 153 16.23 -5.98 1.71
C ALA A 153 16.84 -5.39 0.44
N THR A 154 17.00 -6.20 -0.59
CA THR A 154 17.55 -5.81 -1.91
C THR A 154 16.54 -4.91 -2.62
N GLY A 155 16.13 -3.86 -1.95
CA GLY A 155 14.92 -3.11 -2.18
C GLY A 155 15.12 -1.64 -2.50
N ILE A 156 16.26 -1.24 -3.07
CA ILE A 156 16.31 0.09 -3.71
C ILE A 156 16.08 -0.12 -5.20
N THR A 157 14.91 0.24 -5.66
CA THR A 157 14.61 0.31 -7.10
C THR A 157 14.86 1.72 -7.60
N ASN A 158 15.68 1.86 -8.62
CA ASN A 158 15.90 3.12 -9.31
C ASN A 158 15.13 3.11 -10.64
N SER A 159 14.22 4.05 -10.83
CA SER A 159 13.37 4.17 -12.01
C SER A 159 13.38 5.60 -12.56
N THR A 160 12.81 5.81 -13.72
CA THR A 160 12.54 7.14 -14.30
C THR A 160 11.09 7.57 -14.13
N SER A 161 10.26 6.72 -13.53
CA SER A 161 8.85 6.97 -13.21
C SER A 161 8.58 6.64 -11.75
N ASP A 162 7.46 7.13 -11.23
CA ASP A 162 6.95 6.75 -9.92
C ASP A 162 6.50 5.27 -9.91
N PRO A 163 6.46 4.63 -8.74
CA PRO A 163 5.83 3.32 -8.62
C PRO A 163 4.31 3.46 -8.84
N THR A 164 3.65 2.35 -9.08
CA THR A 164 2.19 2.27 -9.15
C THR A 164 1.70 1.26 -8.12
N ILE A 165 0.42 1.19 -7.88
CA ILE A 165 -0.15 0.16 -7.00
C ILE A 165 0.09 -1.26 -7.52
N SER A 166 0.35 -1.41 -8.82
CA SER A 166 0.71 -2.70 -9.46
C SER A 166 2.22 -2.96 -9.49
N THR A 167 3.03 -2.03 -8.99
CA THR A 167 4.48 -2.18 -8.89
C THR A 167 4.81 -3.06 -7.69
N ASN A 168 4.83 -4.37 -7.90
CA ASN A 168 5.11 -5.33 -6.83
C ASN A 168 6.58 -5.25 -6.40
N PRO A 169 6.87 -4.90 -5.15
CA PRO A 169 8.23 -4.78 -4.65
C PRO A 169 8.87 -6.16 -4.46
N SER A 170 10.04 -6.39 -5.03
CA SER A 170 10.78 -7.65 -4.89
C SER A 170 11.22 -7.95 -3.45
N GLY A 171 11.36 -6.92 -2.62
CA GLY A 171 11.72 -7.00 -1.21
C GLY A 171 10.54 -6.94 -0.24
N GLY A 172 9.30 -6.85 -0.73
CA GLY A 172 8.12 -6.67 0.12
C GLY A 172 8.04 -5.29 0.77
N VAL A 173 7.35 -5.20 1.90
CA VAL A 173 7.26 -3.97 2.72
C VAL A 173 8.65 -3.51 3.14
N GLY A 174 8.90 -2.20 3.06
CA GLY A 174 10.19 -1.58 3.31
C GLY A 174 11.07 -1.39 2.06
N THR A 175 10.64 -1.90 0.89
CA THR A 175 11.32 -1.63 -0.39
C THR A 175 11.31 -0.13 -0.69
N GLN A 176 12.47 0.42 -1.05
CA GLN A 176 12.62 1.81 -1.47
C GLN A 176 12.61 1.92 -2.99
N TRP A 177 11.89 2.91 -3.49
CA TRP A 177 11.82 3.29 -4.90
C TRP A 177 12.28 4.74 -5.07
N ASN A 178 13.24 4.95 -5.96
CA ASN A 178 13.75 6.29 -6.29
C ASN A 178 13.38 6.63 -7.71
N ASN A 179 12.61 7.68 -7.92
CA ASN A 179 12.40 8.26 -9.24
C ASN A 179 13.55 9.22 -9.56
N LYS A 180 14.40 8.82 -10.51
CA LYS A 180 15.57 9.63 -10.92
C LYS A 180 15.20 10.88 -11.72
N THR A 181 13.98 10.95 -12.25
CA THR A 181 13.50 12.09 -13.05
C THR A 181 12.94 13.19 -12.18
N SER A 182 12.08 12.83 -11.20
CA SER A 182 11.48 13.79 -10.26
C SER A 182 12.31 14.02 -9.01
N GLY A 183 13.19 13.08 -8.65
CA GLY A 183 13.92 13.07 -7.36
C GLY A 183 13.10 12.53 -6.20
N GLU A 184 11.89 12.04 -6.44
CA GLU A 184 11.02 11.51 -5.39
C GLU A 184 11.47 10.13 -4.91
N VAL A 185 11.22 9.89 -3.64
CA VAL A 185 11.55 8.64 -2.95
C VAL A 185 10.30 8.08 -2.30
N TYR A 186 10.03 6.81 -2.54
CA TYR A 186 8.89 6.09 -1.96
C TYR A 186 9.37 4.88 -1.16
N ILE A 187 8.66 4.57 -0.09
CA ILE A 187 8.82 3.32 0.68
C ILE A 187 7.54 2.52 0.55
N CYS A 188 7.66 1.26 0.17
CA CYS A 188 6.51 0.36 0.17
C CYS A 188 6.07 0.09 1.61
N THR A 189 4.85 0.45 1.95
CA THR A 189 4.24 0.24 3.27
C THR A 189 3.18 -0.86 3.26
N ASP A 190 2.67 -1.21 2.08
CA ASP A 190 1.85 -2.40 1.85
C ASP A 190 2.30 -3.05 0.54
N ALA A 191 2.58 -4.35 0.54
CA ALA A 191 3.08 -5.12 -0.60
C ALA A 191 2.02 -6.09 -1.15
N THR A 192 0.74 -5.82 -0.93
CA THR A 192 -0.36 -6.62 -1.48
C THR A 192 -0.36 -6.50 -3.00
N ALA A 193 -0.22 -7.62 -3.69
CA ALA A 193 -0.05 -7.63 -5.14
C ALA A 193 -1.24 -6.97 -5.87
N GLY A 194 -0.95 -5.94 -6.66
CA GLY A 194 -1.94 -5.13 -7.36
C GLY A 194 -2.60 -4.03 -6.52
N GLU A 195 -2.31 -3.98 -5.21
CA GLU A 195 -2.85 -2.99 -4.26
C GLU A 195 -1.74 -2.41 -3.38
N ASN A 196 -0.52 -2.33 -3.92
CA ASN A 196 0.62 -1.83 -3.15
C ASN A 196 0.43 -0.39 -2.71
N VAL A 197 0.87 -0.09 -1.49
CA VAL A 197 0.95 1.28 -0.97
C VAL A 197 2.40 1.72 -0.94
N TRP A 198 2.67 2.85 -1.57
CA TRP A 198 3.98 3.48 -1.62
C TRP A 198 3.91 4.86 -0.99
N THR A 199 4.45 4.97 0.22
CA THR A 199 4.48 6.24 0.96
C THR A 199 5.62 7.11 0.44
N ASN A 200 5.30 8.32 0.00
CA ASN A 200 6.29 9.30 -0.44
C ASN A 200 7.06 9.86 0.76
N VAL A 201 8.39 9.78 0.69
CA VAL A 201 9.28 10.25 1.76
C VAL A 201 9.76 11.67 1.44
N GLY A 202 8.87 12.63 1.55
CA GLY A 202 9.19 14.03 1.23
C GLY A 202 7.95 14.88 0.97
N ALA A 203 8.16 16.03 0.33
CA ALA A 203 7.08 16.95 -0.05
C ALA A 203 6.67 16.79 -1.53
N GLY A 204 6.73 15.59 -2.05
CA GLY A 204 6.46 15.29 -3.45
C GLY A 204 4.97 15.28 -3.84
N THR A 205 4.63 14.55 -4.88
CA THR A 205 3.26 14.44 -5.41
C THR A 205 2.28 13.69 -4.51
N GLY A 206 2.77 13.14 -3.40
CA GLY A 206 1.99 12.38 -2.43
C GLY A 206 2.20 10.86 -2.54
N ASP A 207 1.49 10.11 -1.69
CA ASP A 207 1.59 8.66 -1.64
C ASP A 207 0.96 8.02 -2.88
N VAL A 208 1.59 6.99 -3.41
CA VAL A 208 0.96 6.08 -4.38
C VAL A 208 0.24 5.01 -3.58
N LYS A 209 -1.05 5.02 -3.66
CA LYS A 209 -1.95 4.05 -2.98
C LYS A 209 -3.13 3.73 -3.88
N PRO A 210 -3.79 2.59 -3.66
CA PRO A 210 -5.00 2.27 -4.41
C PRO A 210 -6.00 3.42 -4.37
N PRO A 211 -6.73 3.67 -5.45
CA PRO A 211 -7.84 4.59 -5.43
C PRO A 211 -8.80 4.22 -4.31
N ASN A 212 -9.28 5.21 -3.58
CA ASN A 212 -10.11 5.00 -2.39
C ASN A 212 -11.50 4.37 -2.64
N TRP A 213 -11.84 4.00 -3.86
CA TRP A 213 -13.05 3.26 -4.24
C TRP A 213 -12.81 1.79 -4.56
N PHE A 214 -11.58 1.29 -4.43
CA PHE A 214 -11.26 -0.12 -4.45
C PHE A 214 -11.15 -0.67 -3.04
N GLY A 215 -11.26 -1.98 -2.89
CA GLY A 215 -11.02 -2.62 -1.61
C GLY A 215 -11.39 -4.09 -1.61
N VAL A 216 -11.24 -4.73 -0.45
CA VAL A 216 -11.48 -6.17 -0.29
C VAL A 216 -12.96 -6.49 -0.23
N ARG A 217 -13.81 -5.55 0.22
CA ARG A 217 -15.24 -5.76 0.41
C ARG A 217 -16.07 -5.06 -0.63
N GLY A 218 -17.08 -5.77 -1.12
CA GLY A 218 -18.18 -5.19 -1.90
C GLY A 218 -19.45 -5.23 -1.08
N LEU A 219 -20.17 -4.09 -0.98
CA LEU A 219 -21.41 -3.95 -0.25
C LEU A 219 -22.57 -3.75 -1.21
N THR A 220 -23.72 -4.32 -0.88
CA THR A 220 -24.98 -4.11 -1.60
C THR A 220 -26.08 -3.75 -0.63
N SER A 221 -26.77 -2.63 -0.84
CA SER A 221 -27.74 -2.07 0.11
C SER A 221 -29.12 -1.88 -0.47
N GLY A 222 -30.15 -2.05 0.37
CA GLY A 222 -31.55 -1.82 0.02
C GLY A 222 -32.06 -2.77 -1.08
N GLY A 223 -33.07 -2.36 -1.77
CA GLY A 223 -33.66 -3.11 -2.89
C GLY A 223 -35.16 -3.30 -2.75
N SER A 224 -35.76 -3.86 -3.81
CA SER A 224 -37.21 -4.06 -3.93
C SER A 224 -37.62 -5.53 -3.90
N THR A 225 -38.84 -5.74 -3.50
CA THR A 225 -39.69 -6.94 -3.49
C THR A 225 -39.25 -7.97 -2.44
N PRO A 226 -39.52 -7.68 -1.15
CA PRO A 226 -40.05 -6.42 -0.61
C PRO A 226 -39.01 -5.31 -0.58
N THR A 227 -39.42 -4.05 -0.32
CA THR A 227 -38.48 -2.99 0.00
C THR A 227 -37.80 -3.30 1.32
N VAL A 228 -36.47 -3.33 1.34
CA VAL A 228 -35.64 -3.78 2.47
C VAL A 228 -34.59 -2.74 2.87
N ASP A 229 -34.12 -2.86 4.11
CA ASP A 229 -33.01 -2.08 4.65
C ASP A 229 -31.69 -2.87 4.69
N ILE A 230 -31.66 -4.10 4.26
CA ILE A 230 -30.53 -5.01 4.33
C ILE A 230 -29.31 -4.44 3.61
N ILE A 231 -28.15 -4.54 4.24
CA ILE A 231 -26.85 -4.36 3.64
C ILE A 231 -26.14 -5.72 3.68
N ASP A 232 -25.81 -6.26 2.51
CA ASP A 232 -25.00 -7.46 2.36
C ASP A 232 -23.57 -7.10 1.98
N TYR A 233 -22.60 -7.98 2.29
CA TYR A 233 -21.25 -7.82 1.78
C TYR A 233 -20.65 -9.13 1.25
N ILE A 234 -19.72 -9.00 0.33
CA ILE A 234 -18.86 -10.06 -0.20
C ILE A 234 -17.38 -9.73 0.03
N THR A 235 -16.54 -10.75 0.05
CA THR A 235 -15.09 -10.60 -0.11
C THR A 235 -14.75 -10.73 -1.59
N ILE A 236 -14.43 -9.64 -2.27
CA ILE A 236 -14.33 -9.59 -3.74
C ILE A 236 -13.30 -10.57 -4.31
N ALA A 237 -12.19 -10.77 -3.62
CA ALA A 237 -11.11 -11.66 -4.09
C ALA A 237 -11.49 -13.15 -4.09
N THR A 238 -12.49 -13.57 -3.31
CA THR A 238 -12.85 -14.98 -3.09
C THR A 238 -14.31 -15.21 -3.41
N THR A 239 -14.61 -16.10 -4.34
CA THR A 239 -15.99 -16.48 -4.69
C THR A 239 -16.72 -17.08 -3.49
N GLY A 240 -18.01 -16.78 -3.37
CA GLY A 240 -18.85 -17.24 -2.28
C GLY A 240 -20.06 -16.33 -2.07
N ASN A 241 -21.01 -16.80 -1.26
CA ASN A 241 -22.24 -16.07 -1.00
C ASN A 241 -21.98 -14.85 -0.10
N ALA A 242 -22.80 -13.84 -0.28
CA ALA A 242 -22.79 -12.65 0.55
C ALA A 242 -23.22 -12.97 2.00
N ILE A 243 -22.75 -12.17 2.91
CA ILE A 243 -23.04 -12.25 4.35
C ILE A 243 -23.71 -10.95 4.76
N ASP A 244 -24.62 -11.02 5.72
CA ASP A 244 -25.25 -9.85 6.30
C ASP A 244 -24.21 -8.91 6.91
N PHE A 245 -24.26 -7.63 6.52
CA PHE A 245 -23.42 -6.56 7.05
C PHE A 245 -24.13 -5.76 8.14
N GLY A 246 -25.43 -5.52 7.97
CA GLY A 246 -26.26 -4.67 8.81
C GLY A 246 -27.42 -4.06 8.04
N ASN A 247 -27.96 -2.94 8.50
CA ASN A 247 -29.14 -2.31 7.92
C ASN A 247 -28.96 -0.84 7.61
N LEU A 248 -29.59 -0.34 6.57
CA LEU A 248 -29.85 1.09 6.36
C LEU A 248 -30.75 1.62 7.48
N ILE A 249 -30.77 2.93 7.67
CA ILE A 249 -31.64 3.58 8.68
C ILE A 249 -33.12 3.34 8.34
N VAL A 250 -33.47 3.31 7.07
CA VAL A 250 -34.83 3.09 6.57
C VAL A 250 -34.82 2.15 5.38
N ALA A 251 -35.77 1.21 5.35
CA ALA A 251 -35.96 0.34 4.20
C ALA A 251 -36.28 1.15 2.93
N ARG A 252 -35.52 0.92 1.86
CA ARG A 252 -35.68 1.68 0.61
C ARG A 252 -35.17 0.91 -0.59
N ARG A 253 -35.69 1.27 -1.78
CA ARG A 253 -35.26 0.78 -3.07
C ARG A 253 -34.81 1.93 -3.95
N SER A 254 -34.23 1.63 -5.09
CA SER A 254 -33.68 2.64 -6.00
C SER A 254 -32.58 3.47 -5.32
N THR A 255 -31.74 2.75 -4.61
CA THR A 255 -30.58 3.32 -3.93
C THR A 255 -29.36 3.34 -4.86
N ALA A 256 -28.49 4.28 -4.64
CA ALA A 256 -27.16 4.34 -5.21
C ALA A 256 -26.12 4.27 -4.09
N GLY A 257 -24.89 3.90 -4.41
CA GLY A 257 -23.81 3.84 -3.44
C GLY A 257 -22.51 4.37 -3.99
N THR A 258 -21.72 5.01 -3.15
CA THR A 258 -20.34 5.42 -3.43
C THR A 258 -19.48 5.26 -2.19
N SER A 259 -18.17 5.30 -2.33
CA SER A 259 -17.27 5.05 -1.20
C SER A 259 -15.96 5.82 -1.29
N SER A 260 -15.33 5.98 -0.14
CA SER A 260 -13.93 6.40 -0.05
C SER A 260 -12.97 5.21 -0.22
N GLY A 261 -13.44 3.99 -0.32
CA GLY A 261 -12.59 2.80 -0.34
C GLY A 261 -11.84 2.61 1.00
N ASN A 262 -10.64 2.23 0.91
CA ASN A 262 -9.54 2.09 1.86
C ASN A 262 -9.84 2.46 3.33
N GLY A 263 -10.46 1.55 4.12
CA GLY A 263 -10.87 1.76 5.52
C GLY A 263 -11.92 2.84 5.71
N GLY A 264 -12.51 3.26 4.61
CA GLY A 264 -13.36 4.41 4.57
C GLY A 264 -14.82 4.10 4.74
N ARG A 265 -15.63 5.02 4.20
CA ARG A 265 -17.07 4.98 4.27
C ARG A 265 -17.68 4.53 2.95
N ALA A 266 -18.69 3.66 3.03
CA ALA A 266 -19.69 3.54 1.98
C ALA A 266 -20.86 4.46 2.31
N ILE A 267 -21.29 5.20 1.31
CA ILE A 267 -22.43 6.14 1.42
C ILE A 267 -23.54 5.60 0.52
N PHE A 268 -24.76 5.57 1.03
CA PHE A 268 -25.95 5.14 0.30
C PHE A 268 -26.99 6.23 0.29
N PHE A 269 -27.55 6.53 -0.87
CA PHE A 269 -28.49 7.62 -1.07
C PHE A 269 -29.59 7.26 -2.08
N GLY A 270 -30.60 8.11 -2.13
CA GLY A 270 -31.77 7.91 -3.00
C GLY A 270 -32.78 6.92 -2.46
N SER A 271 -34.03 7.13 -2.77
CA SER A 271 -35.12 6.23 -2.41
C SER A 271 -36.37 6.51 -3.23
N TYR A 272 -36.98 5.47 -3.78
CA TYR A 272 -38.31 5.56 -4.40
C TYR A 272 -39.45 5.37 -3.39
N ALA A 273 -39.20 4.70 -2.29
CA ALA A 273 -40.21 4.43 -1.27
C ALA A 273 -39.57 4.58 0.11
N GLY A 274 -40.30 5.15 1.04
CA GLY A 274 -39.83 5.32 2.41
C GLY A 274 -40.13 6.71 2.94
N ALA A 275 -39.87 6.90 4.23
CA ALA A 275 -40.19 8.13 4.95
C ALA A 275 -39.12 9.25 4.76
N ARG A 276 -37.97 8.95 4.15
CA ARG A 276 -36.85 9.88 3.99
C ARG A 276 -36.16 9.69 2.63
N PRO A 277 -36.77 10.14 1.54
CA PRO A 277 -36.19 9.96 0.20
C PRO A 277 -34.89 10.78 0.00
N GLU A 278 -34.71 11.85 0.75
CA GLU A 278 -33.53 12.72 0.73
C GLU A 278 -32.33 12.16 1.52
N ALA A 279 -32.54 11.18 2.40
CA ALA A 279 -31.53 10.75 3.36
C ALA A 279 -30.29 10.12 2.67
N ILE A 280 -29.14 10.50 3.16
CA ILE A 280 -27.86 9.86 2.88
C ILE A 280 -27.43 9.07 4.12
N ASP A 281 -27.24 7.76 3.98
CA ASP A 281 -26.75 6.90 5.03
C ASP A 281 -25.28 6.55 4.77
N TYR A 282 -24.52 6.23 5.82
CA TYR A 282 -23.17 5.71 5.67
C TYR A 282 -22.87 4.55 6.62
N VAL A 283 -21.93 3.72 6.22
CA VAL A 283 -21.31 2.68 7.05
C VAL A 283 -19.79 2.79 6.97
N THR A 284 -19.09 2.27 8.00
CA THR A 284 -17.65 2.03 7.93
C THR A 284 -17.43 0.64 7.33
N ILE A 285 -16.84 0.55 6.15
CA ILE A 285 -16.75 -0.70 5.36
C ILE A 285 -16.02 -1.80 6.11
N ALA A 286 -14.95 -1.47 6.83
CA ALA A 286 -14.15 -2.43 7.59
C ALA A 286 -14.92 -3.15 8.70
N THR A 287 -16.01 -2.58 9.21
CA THR A 287 -16.70 -3.07 10.41
C THR A 287 -18.18 -3.28 10.14
N PRO A 288 -18.69 -4.54 10.10
CA PRO A 288 -20.12 -4.80 9.96
C PRO A 288 -20.94 -4.08 11.05
N GLY A 289 -22.07 -3.53 10.65
CA GLY A 289 -22.96 -2.78 11.53
C GLY A 289 -24.00 -1.98 10.77
N ASN A 290 -24.95 -1.41 11.48
CA ASN A 290 -26.00 -0.61 10.88
C ASN A 290 -25.48 0.75 10.42
N ALA A 291 -26.11 1.29 9.39
CA ALA A 291 -25.81 2.61 8.87
C ALA A 291 -26.14 3.72 9.88
N ALA A 292 -25.40 4.80 9.78
CA ALA A 292 -25.64 6.04 10.49
C ALA A 292 -26.02 7.15 9.50
N ASP A 293 -26.66 8.20 10.02
CA ASP A 293 -27.06 9.36 9.24
C ASP A 293 -25.82 10.15 8.78
N PHE A 294 -25.73 10.39 7.48
CA PHE A 294 -24.66 11.19 6.88
C PHE A 294 -25.09 12.64 6.64
N GLY A 295 -26.33 12.83 6.22
CA GLY A 295 -26.92 14.09 5.81
C GLY A 295 -28.04 13.87 4.81
N ASP A 296 -28.42 14.91 4.07
CA ASP A 296 -29.53 14.88 3.13
C ASP A 296 -29.08 15.34 1.73
N LEU A 297 -29.74 14.82 0.69
CA LEU A 297 -29.67 15.39 -0.65
C LEU A 297 -30.32 16.79 -0.66
N GLY A 298 -29.88 17.67 -1.54
CA GLY A 298 -30.44 19.02 -1.66
C GLY A 298 -31.91 19.05 -2.09
N ASP A 299 -32.36 17.99 -2.73
CA ASP A 299 -33.74 17.77 -3.13
C ASP A 299 -34.12 16.30 -2.87
N SER A 300 -35.41 16.02 -2.68
CA SER A 300 -35.91 14.63 -2.59
C SER A 300 -35.78 13.92 -3.93
N TYR A 301 -34.76 13.08 -4.07
CA TYR A 301 -34.54 12.26 -5.25
C TYR A 301 -35.08 10.85 -5.04
N ALA A 302 -36.05 10.45 -5.88
CA ALA A 302 -36.37 9.05 -6.09
C ALA A 302 -35.64 8.57 -7.35
N PHE A 303 -35.44 7.29 -7.50
CA PHE A 303 -34.74 6.69 -8.64
C PHE A 303 -33.31 7.22 -8.89
N THR A 304 -32.57 7.53 -7.89
CA THR A 304 -31.13 7.67 -8.04
C THR A 304 -30.52 6.28 -8.15
N GLN A 305 -30.67 5.61 -9.27
CA GLN A 305 -29.99 4.35 -9.48
C GLN A 305 -28.61 4.54 -10.05
N PRO A 306 -27.72 3.61 -9.68
CA PRO A 306 -26.42 3.90 -9.14
C PRO A 306 -25.57 4.71 -10.10
N GLY A 307 -25.70 6.02 -10.07
CA GLY A 307 -24.67 6.89 -10.55
C GLY A 307 -23.71 7.14 -9.43
N TYR A 308 -22.68 6.33 -9.30
CA TYR A 308 -21.65 6.61 -8.34
C TYR A 308 -20.39 7.04 -9.06
N GLY A 309 -19.78 8.05 -8.49
CA GLY A 309 -18.48 8.51 -8.84
C GLY A 309 -17.75 8.87 -7.56
N SER A 310 -16.50 8.48 -7.42
CA SER A 310 -15.69 8.88 -6.29
C SER A 310 -14.23 9.00 -6.68
N ASN A 311 -13.58 10.07 -6.27
CA ASN A 311 -12.13 10.15 -6.30
C ASN A 311 -11.51 9.87 -4.91
N GLY A 312 -12.28 9.22 -4.05
CA GLY A 312 -11.89 8.93 -2.67
C GLY A 312 -12.15 10.08 -1.69
N THR A 313 -12.33 11.29 -2.16
CA THR A 313 -12.66 12.47 -1.36
C THR A 313 -14.09 12.93 -1.63
N ARG A 314 -14.46 13.03 -2.91
CA ARG A 314 -15.82 13.41 -3.35
C ARG A 314 -16.57 12.18 -3.85
N GLY A 315 -17.79 12.01 -3.35
CA GLY A 315 -18.80 11.12 -3.92
C GLY A 315 -19.77 11.90 -4.77
N LEU A 316 -20.01 11.51 -6.00
CA LEU A 316 -20.97 12.11 -6.91
C LEU A 316 -22.31 11.40 -6.82
N ILE A 317 -23.37 12.18 -6.95
CA ILE A 317 -24.78 11.78 -7.00
C ILE A 317 -25.32 12.33 -8.31
N ILE A 318 -25.65 11.46 -9.27
CA ILE A 318 -25.85 11.85 -10.66
C ILE A 318 -27.31 11.69 -11.05
N GLY A 319 -27.97 12.78 -11.39
CA GLY A 319 -29.34 12.79 -11.87
C GLY A 319 -30.36 12.23 -10.87
N GLY A 320 -31.41 11.63 -11.38
CA GLY A 320 -32.46 11.00 -10.61
C GLY A 320 -33.85 11.53 -10.97
N GLU A 321 -34.89 10.91 -10.40
CA GLU A 321 -36.27 11.34 -10.55
C GLU A 321 -36.70 12.12 -9.31
N LYS A 322 -37.25 13.32 -9.51
CA LYS A 322 -37.81 14.14 -8.42
C LYS A 322 -39.25 13.75 -8.14
N LEU A 323 -39.58 13.44 -6.92
CA LEU A 323 -40.97 13.34 -6.45
C LEU A 323 -41.52 14.75 -6.24
N ALA A 324 -42.02 15.37 -7.30
CA ALA A 324 -42.72 16.65 -7.18
C ALA A 324 -44.24 16.41 -7.36
N GLY A 325 -45.06 16.96 -6.50
CA GLY A 325 -46.48 16.67 -6.35
C GLY A 325 -47.41 16.91 -7.54
N ALA A 326 -46.96 17.00 -8.76
CA ALA A 326 -47.75 17.11 -9.97
C ALA A 326 -47.02 16.62 -11.24
N GLY A 327 -46.14 15.65 -11.16
CA GLY A 327 -45.44 15.00 -12.31
C GLY A 327 -44.01 14.60 -11.94
N ASP A 328 -43.63 13.42 -12.42
CA ASP A 328 -42.27 12.93 -12.27
C ASP A 328 -41.35 13.75 -13.18
N TYR A 329 -40.30 14.33 -12.61
CA TYR A 329 -39.30 15.09 -13.35
C TYR A 329 -37.95 14.38 -13.26
N TYR A 330 -37.37 14.05 -14.40
CA TYR A 330 -35.98 13.61 -14.45
C TYR A 330 -35.04 14.79 -14.26
N SER A 331 -34.23 14.71 -13.23
CA SER A 331 -33.30 15.78 -12.89
C SER A 331 -32.01 15.65 -13.71
N ASN A 332 -31.46 16.78 -14.14
CA ASN A 332 -30.11 16.84 -14.69
C ASN A 332 -29.05 17.20 -13.64
N VAL A 333 -29.46 17.52 -12.43
CA VAL A 333 -28.53 17.99 -11.38
C VAL A 333 -27.56 16.88 -10.96
N ILE A 334 -26.27 17.20 -10.93
CA ILE A 334 -25.24 16.40 -10.28
C ILE A 334 -24.95 17.07 -8.94
N GLN A 335 -24.97 16.29 -7.87
CA GLN A 335 -24.52 16.73 -6.54
C GLN A 335 -23.25 16.00 -6.13
N TYR A 336 -22.56 16.52 -5.15
CA TYR A 336 -21.44 15.82 -4.50
C TYR A 336 -21.49 15.97 -2.99
N VAL A 337 -20.85 15.03 -2.31
CA VAL A 337 -20.55 15.08 -0.89
C VAL A 337 -19.05 14.88 -0.66
N THR A 338 -18.52 15.39 0.45
CA THR A 338 -17.19 15.05 0.94
C THR A 338 -17.32 13.79 1.80
N ILE A 339 -16.79 12.65 1.33
CA ILE A 339 -17.11 11.33 1.91
C ILE A 339 -16.70 11.19 3.38
N ASP A 340 -15.57 11.77 3.77
CA ASP A 340 -15.04 11.63 5.13
C ASP A 340 -15.69 12.59 6.15
N THR A 341 -16.54 13.50 5.67
CA THR A 341 -17.22 14.49 6.53
C THR A 341 -18.73 14.45 6.31
N THR A 342 -19.49 14.13 7.34
CA THR A 342 -20.96 14.16 7.27
C THR A 342 -21.47 15.54 6.87
N GLY A 343 -22.47 15.57 6.02
CA GLY A 343 -23.06 16.81 5.52
C GLY A 343 -23.97 16.57 4.32
N ASN A 344 -24.67 17.60 3.91
CA ASN A 344 -25.65 17.53 2.83
C ASN A 344 -24.97 17.55 1.45
N GLY A 345 -25.69 17.05 0.46
CA GLY A 345 -25.31 17.14 -0.95
C GLY A 345 -25.17 18.61 -1.39
N ILE A 346 -24.11 18.88 -2.13
CA ILE A 346 -23.78 20.21 -2.66
C ILE A 346 -23.86 20.13 -4.19
N ASP A 347 -24.37 21.17 -4.81
CA ASP A 347 -24.43 21.28 -6.27
C ASP A 347 -23.03 21.14 -6.90
N PHE A 348 -22.93 20.25 -7.88
CA PHE A 348 -21.72 20.04 -8.67
C PHE A 348 -21.83 20.66 -10.05
N GLY A 349 -22.99 20.60 -10.68
CA GLY A 349 -23.30 20.99 -12.04
C GLY A 349 -24.42 20.11 -12.61
N ASP A 350 -24.55 20.11 -13.92
CA ASP A 350 -25.64 19.40 -14.61
C ASP A 350 -25.14 18.29 -15.54
N MET A 351 -25.95 17.25 -15.68
CA MET A 351 -25.81 16.29 -16.78
C MET A 351 -26.03 17.01 -18.13
N TYR A 352 -25.44 16.46 -19.19
CA TYR A 352 -25.69 16.92 -20.54
C TYR A 352 -27.16 16.67 -20.94
N ASP A 353 -27.63 15.45 -20.68
CA ASP A 353 -29.01 15.04 -20.82
C ASP A 353 -29.55 14.59 -19.44
N GLY A 354 -30.56 15.27 -18.87
CA GLY A 354 -31.11 14.88 -17.57
C GLY A 354 -31.78 13.52 -17.60
N GLY A 355 -31.62 12.73 -16.54
CA GLY A 355 -32.17 11.39 -16.48
C GLY A 355 -31.99 10.67 -15.15
N ALA A 356 -32.53 9.45 -15.07
CA ALA A 356 -32.38 8.56 -13.93
C ALA A 356 -31.76 7.21 -14.34
N GLY A 357 -31.07 6.56 -13.43
CA GLY A 357 -30.52 5.22 -13.64
C GLY A 357 -29.16 5.19 -14.36
N ALA A 358 -28.47 6.32 -14.45
CA ALA A 358 -27.11 6.36 -14.93
C ALA A 358 -26.15 5.65 -13.94
N ALA A 359 -25.06 5.09 -14.45
CA ALA A 359 -24.01 4.50 -13.63
C ALA A 359 -22.63 4.92 -14.12
N GLY A 360 -21.71 5.19 -13.20
CA GLY A 360 -20.43 5.82 -13.48
C GLY A 360 -19.20 4.92 -13.32
N ALA A 361 -18.32 4.98 -14.32
CA ALA A 361 -16.98 4.39 -14.31
C ALA A 361 -15.92 5.47 -14.01
N LEU A 362 -14.89 5.11 -13.28
CA LEU A 362 -13.96 6.04 -12.61
C LEU A 362 -12.50 5.67 -12.79
N ASP A 363 -11.64 6.68 -12.85
CA ASP A 363 -10.19 6.54 -12.76
C ASP A 363 -9.55 7.49 -11.70
N GLY A 364 -10.37 8.06 -10.81
CA GLY A 364 -9.94 9.05 -9.81
C GLY A 364 -9.91 10.49 -10.31
N THR A 365 -9.82 10.71 -11.58
CA THR A 365 -9.87 12.03 -12.23
C THR A 365 -11.23 12.26 -12.86
N TYR A 366 -11.67 11.31 -13.68
CA TYR A 366 -12.89 11.40 -14.46
C TYR A 366 -13.94 10.42 -13.97
N CYS A 367 -15.19 10.83 -14.03
CA CYS A 367 -16.35 9.97 -13.99
C CYS A 367 -16.99 9.94 -15.39
N ARG A 368 -17.10 8.73 -15.98
CA ARG A 368 -17.81 8.46 -17.24
C ARG A 368 -19.07 7.69 -16.90
N PHE A 369 -20.21 8.32 -17.06
CA PHE A 369 -21.49 7.70 -16.67
C PHE A 369 -22.43 7.57 -17.86
N ALA A 370 -23.23 6.52 -17.84
CA ALA A 370 -24.14 6.18 -18.94
C ALA A 370 -25.38 5.42 -18.43
N GLY A 371 -26.33 5.19 -19.31
CA GLY A 371 -27.50 4.40 -19.01
C GLY A 371 -28.62 5.16 -18.33
N ALA A 372 -28.72 6.45 -18.59
CA ALA A 372 -29.84 7.27 -18.08
C ALA A 372 -31.14 7.01 -18.85
N TYR A 373 -32.25 7.10 -18.13
CA TYR A 373 -33.61 7.11 -18.70
C TYR A 373 -34.13 8.54 -18.74
N HIS A 374 -34.53 9.00 -19.93
CA HIS A 374 -35.01 10.37 -20.17
C HIS A 374 -36.53 10.41 -20.34
N ALA A 375 -37.16 11.49 -19.90
CA ALA A 375 -38.61 11.68 -20.01
C ALA A 375 -39.05 12.20 -21.36
N ASN A 376 -38.21 12.89 -22.12
CA ASN A 376 -38.66 13.55 -23.34
C ASN A 376 -37.57 13.70 -24.42
N PRO A 377 -37.65 12.97 -25.51
CA PRO A 377 -38.61 11.86 -25.74
C PRO A 377 -38.28 10.70 -24.80
N THR A 378 -39.28 9.89 -24.44
CA THR A 378 -39.09 8.69 -23.58
C THR A 378 -38.12 7.73 -24.21
N ASN A 379 -36.84 7.98 -24.09
CA ASN A 379 -35.77 7.26 -24.77
C ASN A 379 -34.68 6.88 -23.77
N GLN A 380 -34.26 5.66 -23.92
CA GLN A 380 -33.00 5.16 -23.43
C GLN A 380 -31.91 5.67 -24.37
N THR A 381 -30.83 6.18 -23.83
CA THR A 381 -29.68 6.62 -24.63
C THR A 381 -28.52 5.66 -24.50
N ASN A 382 -27.63 5.72 -25.46
CA ASN A 382 -26.31 5.09 -25.38
C ASN A 382 -25.21 6.11 -25.01
N THR A 383 -25.57 7.37 -24.82
CA THR A 383 -24.61 8.44 -24.49
C THR A 383 -23.85 8.14 -23.20
N ILE A 384 -22.54 8.26 -23.28
CA ILE A 384 -21.63 8.29 -22.14
C ILE A 384 -21.28 9.74 -21.88
N GLU A 385 -21.63 10.24 -20.72
CA GLU A 385 -21.32 11.59 -20.28
C GLU A 385 -20.05 11.62 -19.41
N SER A 386 -19.46 12.78 -19.26
CA SER A 386 -18.19 12.96 -18.58
C SER A 386 -18.13 14.18 -17.69
N VAL A 387 -17.60 14.00 -16.47
CA VAL A 387 -17.17 15.08 -15.59
C VAL A 387 -15.76 14.83 -15.03
N THR A 388 -15.07 15.92 -14.64
CA THR A 388 -13.85 15.85 -13.83
C THR A 388 -14.23 15.95 -12.35
N VAL A 389 -14.04 14.88 -11.56
CA VAL A 389 -14.59 14.77 -10.19
C VAL A 389 -14.08 15.86 -9.23
N ALA A 390 -12.83 16.27 -9.38
CA ALA A 390 -12.24 17.29 -8.49
C ALA A 390 -12.76 18.71 -8.72
N THR A 391 -13.37 18.99 -9.88
CA THR A 391 -13.76 20.34 -10.30
C THR A 391 -15.24 20.36 -10.62
N THR A 392 -16.03 21.21 -9.96
CA THR A 392 -17.46 21.40 -10.26
C THR A 392 -17.65 21.94 -11.68
N GLY A 393 -18.71 21.49 -12.34
CA GLY A 393 -19.06 21.89 -13.70
C GLY A 393 -19.98 20.88 -14.36
N ASN A 394 -20.58 21.27 -15.48
CA ASN A 394 -21.53 20.46 -16.21
C ASN A 394 -20.83 19.29 -16.93
N ALA A 395 -21.55 18.21 -17.09
CA ALA A 395 -21.12 17.09 -17.90
C ALA A 395 -21.11 17.47 -19.39
N ILE A 396 -20.31 16.74 -20.14
CA ILE A 396 -20.25 16.83 -21.59
C ILE A 396 -20.60 15.47 -22.20
N ASP A 397 -21.18 15.49 -23.39
CA ASP A 397 -21.26 14.30 -24.25
C ASP A 397 -19.85 13.83 -24.60
N TRP A 398 -19.52 12.60 -24.22
CA TRP A 398 -18.15 12.11 -24.36
C TRP A 398 -18.01 10.98 -25.39
N ALA A 399 -18.94 10.02 -25.42
CA ALA A 399 -18.92 8.85 -26.29
C ALA A 399 -20.24 8.07 -26.20
N ASP A 400 -20.30 6.87 -26.82
CA ASP A 400 -21.48 6.00 -26.83
C ASP A 400 -21.18 4.59 -26.32
N LEU A 401 -22.15 3.99 -25.60
CA LEU A 401 -22.25 2.55 -25.40
C LEU A 401 -22.60 1.83 -26.72
N THR A 402 -22.32 0.54 -26.82
CA THR A 402 -22.68 -0.25 -28.03
C THR A 402 -24.17 -0.35 -28.23
N VAL A 403 -24.97 -0.31 -27.18
CA VAL A 403 -26.44 -0.42 -27.21
C VAL A 403 -27.03 0.56 -26.20
N ALA A 404 -28.09 1.26 -26.59
CA ALA A 404 -28.89 2.09 -25.68
C ALA A 404 -29.55 1.24 -24.60
N GLY A 405 -29.67 1.79 -23.38
CA GLY A 405 -30.35 1.12 -22.29
C GLY A 405 -30.09 1.81 -20.95
N THR A 406 -30.81 1.39 -19.92
CA THR A 406 -30.80 2.01 -18.61
C THR A 406 -30.39 1.04 -17.54
N TYR A 407 -29.94 1.58 -16.40
CA TYR A 407 -29.63 0.82 -15.18
C TYR A 407 -28.52 -0.24 -15.36
N PRO A 408 -27.38 0.07 -15.99
CA PRO A 408 -26.26 -0.84 -16.02
C PRO A 408 -25.63 -0.96 -14.61
N ALA A 409 -25.05 -2.12 -14.33
CA ALA A 409 -24.08 -2.22 -13.24
C ALA A 409 -22.69 -1.84 -13.77
N VAL A 410 -21.92 -1.08 -12.99
CA VAL A 410 -20.65 -0.55 -13.48
C VAL A 410 -19.52 -0.87 -12.51
N VAL A 411 -18.38 -1.26 -13.07
CA VAL A 411 -17.11 -1.43 -12.34
C VAL A 411 -15.98 -0.77 -13.11
N SER A 412 -14.92 -0.42 -12.39
CA SER A 412 -13.74 0.22 -12.97
C SER A 412 -12.48 -0.48 -12.54
N SER A 413 -11.40 -0.35 -13.30
CA SER A 413 -10.06 -0.76 -12.86
C SER A 413 -9.16 0.45 -12.68
N GLU A 414 -8.14 0.28 -11.87
CA GLU A 414 -7.05 1.24 -11.76
C GLU A 414 -6.37 1.54 -13.11
N ALA A 415 -6.27 0.54 -13.98
CA ALA A 415 -5.71 0.70 -15.31
C ALA A 415 -6.59 1.56 -16.25
N GLY A 416 -7.64 2.20 -15.70
CA GLY A 416 -8.49 3.12 -16.44
C GLY A 416 -9.50 2.44 -17.37
N ARG A 417 -9.89 1.19 -17.12
CA ARG A 417 -10.99 0.54 -17.83
C ARG A 417 -12.27 0.69 -17.04
N GLY A 418 -13.33 1.22 -17.67
CA GLY A 418 -14.69 1.22 -17.16
C GLY A 418 -15.50 0.15 -17.86
N VAL A 419 -16.27 -0.65 -17.13
CA VAL A 419 -17.08 -1.76 -17.64
C VAL A 419 -18.53 -1.59 -17.23
N PHE A 420 -19.44 -1.64 -18.20
CA PHE A 420 -20.89 -1.47 -18.05
C PHE A 420 -21.58 -2.79 -18.36
N ALA A 421 -22.19 -3.42 -17.36
CA ALA A 421 -22.79 -4.74 -17.49
C ALA A 421 -24.31 -4.68 -17.42
N GLY A 422 -24.96 -5.39 -18.33
CA GLY A 422 -26.41 -5.50 -18.43
C GLY A 422 -27.09 -4.14 -18.60
N ARG A 423 -28.34 -4.14 -18.90
CA ARG A 423 -29.22 -2.93 -18.96
C ARG A 423 -30.62 -3.32 -19.33
N PHE A 424 -31.54 -2.42 -19.08
CA PHE A 424 -32.94 -2.56 -19.53
C PHE A 424 -33.16 -1.71 -20.79
N SER A 425 -33.51 -2.37 -21.93
CA SER A 425 -33.91 -1.67 -23.16
C SER A 425 -34.31 -2.64 -24.31
N PRO A 426 -35.53 -2.78 -24.67
CA PRO A 426 -36.77 -2.72 -23.88
C PRO A 426 -36.85 -3.90 -22.90
N ASN A 427 -35.91 -4.84 -22.98
CA ASN A 427 -35.75 -6.00 -22.11
C ASN A 427 -34.39 -5.97 -21.47
N HIS A 428 -34.20 -6.75 -20.40
CA HIS A 428 -32.89 -6.92 -19.77
C HIS A 428 -31.93 -7.59 -20.76
N SER A 429 -30.66 -7.14 -20.77
CA SER A 429 -29.62 -7.65 -21.66
C SER A 429 -28.50 -8.38 -20.89
N THR A 430 -27.74 -9.21 -21.62
CA THR A 430 -26.50 -9.82 -21.12
C THR A 430 -25.28 -8.99 -21.45
N THR A 431 -25.40 -8.02 -22.34
CA THR A 431 -24.26 -7.27 -22.91
C THR A 431 -23.39 -6.62 -21.83
N ILE A 432 -22.11 -6.83 -21.93
CA ILE A 432 -21.09 -6.12 -21.15
C ILE A 432 -20.26 -5.28 -22.13
N ASP A 433 -20.21 -3.98 -21.92
CA ASP A 433 -19.40 -3.04 -22.68
C ASP A 433 -18.23 -2.53 -21.84
N TYR A 434 -17.15 -2.11 -22.49
CA TYR A 434 -16.07 -1.40 -21.79
C TYR A 434 -15.56 -0.18 -22.56
N ILE A 435 -14.97 0.74 -21.79
CA ILE A 435 -14.27 1.92 -22.29
C ILE A 435 -12.88 2.01 -21.66
N THR A 436 -11.99 2.76 -22.30
CA THR A 436 -10.77 3.30 -21.65
C THR A 436 -11.09 4.71 -21.17
N ILE A 437 -11.19 4.92 -19.86
CA ILE A 437 -11.72 6.15 -19.25
C ILE A 437 -10.96 7.41 -19.69
N ALA A 438 -9.62 7.32 -19.81
CA ALA A 438 -8.77 8.44 -20.19
C ALA A 438 -8.82 8.80 -21.68
N THR A 439 -9.34 7.91 -22.56
CA THR A 439 -9.31 8.08 -24.02
C THR A 439 -10.71 8.15 -24.58
N GLN A 440 -11.08 9.28 -25.17
CA GLN A 440 -12.40 9.46 -25.77
C GLN A 440 -12.57 8.52 -26.98
N ALA A 441 -13.46 7.54 -26.79
CA ALA A 441 -13.85 6.57 -27.82
C ALA A 441 -15.15 5.88 -27.38
N ASN A 442 -15.92 5.43 -28.36
CA ASN A 442 -17.11 4.61 -28.09
C ASN A 442 -16.73 3.31 -27.40
N ALA A 443 -17.66 2.78 -26.62
CA ALA A 443 -17.50 1.52 -25.94
C ALA A 443 -17.32 0.36 -26.92
N ILE A 444 -16.65 -0.67 -26.45
CA ILE A 444 -16.38 -1.90 -27.19
C ILE A 444 -16.99 -3.06 -26.40
N ASP A 445 -17.46 -4.07 -27.12
CA ASP A 445 -17.96 -5.29 -26.51
C ASP A 445 -16.90 -5.96 -25.63
N PHE A 446 -17.27 -6.29 -24.40
CA PHE A 446 -16.43 -7.00 -23.43
C PHE A 446 -16.79 -8.49 -23.40
N GLY A 447 -18.06 -8.83 -23.50
CA GLY A 447 -18.64 -10.17 -23.36
C GLY A 447 -20.07 -10.11 -22.83
N ASP A 448 -20.51 -11.18 -22.20
CA ASP A 448 -21.88 -11.31 -21.69
C ASP A 448 -21.93 -11.74 -20.23
N THR A 449 -22.96 -11.31 -19.49
CA THR A 449 -23.32 -11.83 -18.18
C THR A 449 -23.93 -13.23 -18.29
N THR A 450 -23.90 -14.01 -17.21
CA THR A 450 -24.43 -15.40 -17.20
C THR A 450 -25.92 -15.44 -17.50
N ILE A 451 -26.66 -14.42 -17.11
CA ILE A 451 -28.10 -14.23 -17.40
C ILE A 451 -28.38 -12.75 -17.69
N THR A 452 -29.52 -12.45 -18.31
CA THR A 452 -29.93 -11.07 -18.52
C THR A 452 -30.05 -10.31 -17.21
N MET A 453 -29.56 -9.08 -17.18
CA MET A 453 -29.56 -8.26 -15.97
C MET A 453 -29.91 -6.78 -16.21
N GLY A 454 -30.33 -6.11 -15.15
CA GLY A 454 -30.54 -4.67 -15.08
C GLY A 454 -30.96 -4.26 -13.66
N GLY A 455 -30.67 -3.03 -13.28
CA GLY A 455 -30.99 -2.53 -11.94
C GLY A 455 -30.25 -3.25 -10.81
N GLY A 456 -29.11 -3.83 -11.13
CA GLY A 456 -28.12 -4.32 -10.17
C GLY A 456 -27.04 -3.28 -9.90
N GLY A 457 -26.07 -3.60 -9.05
CA GLY A 457 -24.95 -2.74 -8.74
C GLY A 457 -23.59 -3.42 -8.97
N GLY A 458 -22.56 -2.63 -9.13
CA GLY A 458 -21.19 -3.10 -9.30
C GLY A 458 -20.37 -2.95 -8.03
N MET A 459 -19.49 -3.93 -7.79
CA MET A 459 -18.53 -3.96 -6.68
C MET A 459 -17.18 -4.38 -7.24
N GLN A 460 -16.08 -3.79 -6.77
CA GLN A 460 -14.79 -4.00 -7.41
C GLN A 460 -13.60 -3.91 -6.47
N ASN A 461 -12.56 -4.64 -6.82
CA ASN A 461 -11.20 -4.34 -6.40
C ASN A 461 -10.35 -3.98 -7.64
N ALA A 462 -9.04 -3.86 -7.50
CA ALA A 462 -8.16 -3.47 -8.61
C ALA A 462 -8.24 -4.40 -9.84
N THR A 463 -8.64 -5.66 -9.68
CA THR A 463 -8.58 -6.69 -10.74
C THR A 463 -9.92 -7.31 -11.09
N ARG A 464 -10.82 -7.43 -10.11
CA ARG A 464 -12.10 -8.13 -10.24
C ARG A 464 -13.26 -7.15 -10.12
N GLY A 465 -14.20 -7.24 -11.05
CA GLY A 465 -15.50 -6.60 -10.95
C GLY A 465 -16.58 -7.65 -10.67
N CYS A 466 -17.43 -7.40 -9.69
CA CYS A 466 -18.58 -8.22 -9.35
C CYS A 466 -19.84 -7.43 -9.65
N PHE A 467 -20.86 -8.09 -10.22
CA PHE A 467 -22.16 -7.52 -10.54
C PHE A 467 -23.24 -8.30 -9.83
N ASN A 468 -24.00 -7.68 -8.94
CA ASN A 468 -25.26 -8.32 -8.56
C ASN A 468 -26.27 -8.15 -9.70
N ILE A 469 -26.98 -9.21 -10.04
CA ILE A 469 -27.84 -9.27 -11.23
C ILE A 469 -29.04 -8.32 -11.13
N GLY A 470 -29.58 -8.15 -9.93
CA GLY A 470 -30.73 -7.29 -9.69
C GLY A 470 -32.01 -7.87 -10.29
N LEU A 471 -32.28 -7.58 -11.52
CA LEU A 471 -33.48 -8.00 -12.27
C LEU A 471 -33.11 -8.75 -13.54
N SER A 472 -33.88 -9.77 -13.89
CA SER A 472 -33.77 -10.49 -15.16
C SER A 472 -35.13 -10.68 -15.79
N GLY A 473 -35.20 -11.07 -17.01
CA GLY A 473 -36.49 -11.42 -17.67
C GLY A 473 -36.60 -10.97 -19.09
N PRO A 474 -37.71 -11.15 -19.84
CA PRO A 474 -39.11 -11.40 -19.36
C PRO A 474 -39.41 -12.86 -19.03
N PRO A 475 -40.30 -13.14 -18.05
CA PRO A 475 -40.91 -12.17 -17.15
C PRO A 475 -39.91 -11.64 -16.14
N GLN A 476 -40.12 -10.41 -15.66
CA GLN A 476 -39.22 -9.77 -14.68
C GLN A 476 -39.13 -10.58 -13.39
N THR A 477 -37.92 -10.94 -13.03
CA THR A 477 -37.61 -11.75 -11.85
C THR A 477 -36.52 -11.07 -11.04
N TYR A 478 -36.69 -10.96 -9.71
CA TYR A 478 -35.68 -10.48 -8.80
C TYR A 478 -34.68 -11.59 -8.50
N ARG A 479 -33.40 -11.26 -8.62
CA ARG A 479 -32.31 -12.23 -8.61
C ARG A 479 -31.40 -12.00 -7.40
N ASN A 480 -30.78 -13.08 -6.91
CA ASN A 480 -29.76 -13.04 -5.87
C ASN A 480 -28.36 -13.37 -6.39
N GLU A 481 -28.24 -13.83 -7.64
CA GLU A 481 -26.94 -14.18 -8.21
C GLU A 481 -26.02 -12.97 -8.31
N ILE A 482 -24.75 -13.23 -8.11
CA ILE A 482 -23.64 -12.30 -8.33
C ILE A 482 -22.72 -12.91 -9.37
N ASP A 483 -22.48 -12.20 -10.44
CA ASP A 483 -21.49 -12.54 -11.47
C ASP A 483 -20.19 -11.79 -11.24
N TYR A 484 -19.09 -12.31 -11.76
CA TYR A 484 -17.82 -11.57 -11.76
C TYR A 484 -17.05 -11.68 -13.07
N ILE A 485 -16.17 -10.70 -13.29
CA ILE A 485 -15.21 -10.63 -14.40
C ILE A 485 -13.80 -10.31 -13.88
N THR A 486 -12.80 -10.64 -14.68
CA THR A 486 -11.47 -10.04 -14.56
C THR A 486 -11.44 -8.78 -15.42
N ILE A 487 -11.41 -7.59 -14.83
CA ILE A 487 -11.63 -6.32 -15.55
C ILE A 487 -10.63 -6.10 -16.69
N ALA A 488 -9.38 -6.55 -16.55
CA ALA A 488 -8.33 -6.37 -17.55
C ALA A 488 -8.51 -7.23 -18.82
N THR A 489 -9.29 -8.31 -18.77
CA THR A 489 -9.39 -9.30 -19.84
C THR A 489 -10.83 -9.45 -20.29
N THR A 490 -11.11 -9.21 -21.58
CA THR A 490 -12.46 -9.39 -22.18
C THR A 490 -12.88 -10.85 -22.12
N GLY A 491 -14.17 -11.07 -21.93
CA GLY A 491 -14.79 -12.39 -21.84
C GLY A 491 -16.08 -12.34 -21.04
N ASN A 492 -16.83 -13.44 -21.06
CA ASN A 492 -18.08 -13.54 -20.34
C ASN A 492 -17.85 -13.57 -18.82
N SER A 493 -18.84 -13.10 -18.07
CA SER A 493 -18.82 -13.24 -16.62
C SER A 493 -18.97 -14.69 -16.19
N VAL A 494 -18.64 -14.94 -14.94
CA VAL A 494 -18.72 -16.23 -14.28
C VAL A 494 -19.48 -16.05 -12.97
N ASP A 495 -20.20 -17.07 -12.54
CA ASP A 495 -20.89 -17.09 -11.25
C ASP A 495 -19.90 -16.85 -10.08
N PHE A 496 -20.25 -15.91 -9.21
CA PHE A 496 -19.49 -15.58 -8.01
C PHE A 496 -20.12 -16.24 -6.76
N GLY A 497 -21.43 -16.24 -6.67
CA GLY A 497 -22.24 -16.63 -5.54
C GLY A 497 -23.53 -15.82 -5.46
N ASP A 498 -24.16 -15.78 -4.29
CA ASP A 498 -25.49 -15.21 -4.11
C ASP A 498 -25.55 -14.12 -3.03
N LEU A 499 -26.40 -13.10 -3.21
CA LEU A 499 -26.89 -12.25 -2.13
C LEU A 499 -27.71 -13.05 -1.13
N THR A 500 -27.91 -12.55 0.07
CA THR A 500 -28.76 -13.19 1.10
C THR A 500 -30.22 -13.29 0.65
N ALA A 501 -30.69 -12.43 -0.25
CA ALA A 501 -32.02 -12.46 -0.84
C ALA A 501 -32.05 -11.84 -2.24
N GLY A 502 -32.92 -12.36 -3.10
CA GLY A 502 -33.15 -11.80 -4.45
C GLY A 502 -33.79 -10.43 -4.35
N ARG A 503 -33.14 -9.42 -4.96
CA ARG A 503 -33.61 -8.04 -4.95
C ARG A 503 -32.96 -7.23 -6.07
N GLY A 504 -33.67 -6.24 -6.56
CA GLY A 504 -33.17 -5.32 -7.57
C GLY A 504 -33.31 -3.87 -7.13
N TYR A 505 -32.80 -2.96 -7.95
CA TYR A 505 -32.78 -1.54 -7.63
C TYR A 505 -32.06 -1.25 -6.32
N ASN A 506 -30.89 -1.84 -6.17
CA ASN A 506 -30.01 -1.74 -4.99
C ASN A 506 -28.78 -0.88 -5.28
N GLY A 507 -28.24 -0.28 -4.25
CA GLY A 507 -26.97 0.46 -4.32
C GLY A 507 -25.79 -0.43 -3.95
N SER A 508 -24.64 -0.18 -4.57
CA SER A 508 -23.40 -0.91 -4.27
C SER A 508 -22.24 0.03 -4.03
N ALA A 509 -21.28 -0.41 -3.24
CA ALA A 509 -20.05 0.29 -2.93
C ALA A 509 -18.93 -0.72 -2.65
N SER A 510 -17.68 -0.29 -2.79
CA SER A 510 -16.51 -1.13 -2.51
C SER A 510 -15.51 -0.41 -1.63
N GLY A 511 -14.76 -1.14 -0.83
CA GLY A 511 -13.71 -0.59 0.02
C GLY A 511 -13.18 -1.61 1.04
N ASP A 512 -12.38 -1.12 1.99
CA ASP A 512 -11.75 -1.89 3.06
C ASP A 512 -12.30 -1.56 4.44
#